data_ec62760a649652cb6ab14a36f06b00ae
#
_entry.id   ec62760a649652cb6ab14a36f06b00ae
#
_cell.length_a   1.000
_cell.length_b   1.000
_cell.length_c   1.000
_cell.angle_alpha   90.00
_cell.angle_beta   90.00
_cell.angle_gamma   90.00
#
_symmetry.space_group_name_H-M   'P 1'
#
loop_
_entity.id
_entity.type
_entity.pdbx_description
1 polymer ?
#
loop_
_entity_poly.entity_id
_entity_poly.type
_entity_poly.pdbx_seq_one_letter_code
_entity_poly.pdbx_strand_id
1 'polypeptide(L)'
;METAVKPYAFSQKVFCEGMRDGVPIALGYFAVSFSLGIAARNAGLTPIQGFVASLFNNASAGEYAAFSLIAAGATYVEVAIITLIANARYLLMSCALAQRFAPGTPFFHRLIIGYDVTDELFGITIARPGYLNPFYTYGAIALAAPAWAMGTALGIVAGNLLPLRAVSALSVALYGMFLAIIIPPARKNRVVAVLVALSFALSFICNYLPGIASLSDGTRTILLTVLISCGAAVLFPVPTQAEEAEQ
;
A
#
# COMPACT_ATOMS: atom_id res chain seq x y z
N MET A 1 -14.14 -20.24 -33.69
CA MET A 1 -13.03 -20.23 -32.74
C MET A 1 -12.94 -18.82 -32.19
N GLU A 2 -13.62 -18.56 -31.09
CA GLU A 2 -13.58 -17.28 -30.38
C GLU A 2 -12.19 -17.20 -29.76
N THR A 3 -11.37 -16.25 -30.20
CA THR A 3 -10.05 -16.00 -29.59
C THR A 3 -10.29 -15.50 -28.19
N ALA A 4 -10.19 -16.38 -27.20
CA ALA A 4 -10.29 -16.02 -25.79
C ALA A 4 -9.34 -14.84 -25.52
N VAL A 5 -9.91 -13.68 -25.18
CA VAL A 5 -9.14 -12.46 -24.90
C VAL A 5 -8.21 -12.77 -23.74
N LYS A 6 -6.91 -12.64 -23.95
CA LYS A 6 -5.91 -12.88 -22.89
C LYS A 6 -6.20 -11.99 -21.69
N PRO A 7 -6.29 -12.51 -20.45
CA PRO A 7 -6.63 -11.73 -19.26
C PRO A 7 -5.71 -10.54 -19.01
N TYR A 8 -4.52 -10.55 -19.58
CA TYR A 8 -3.52 -9.48 -19.50
C TYR A 8 -3.47 -8.57 -20.75
N ALA A 9 -4.47 -8.66 -21.65
CA ALA A 9 -4.54 -7.77 -22.80
C ALA A 9 -4.97 -6.36 -22.36
N PHE A 10 -4.48 -5.35 -23.07
CA PHE A 10 -4.88 -3.96 -22.84
C PHE A 10 -6.37 -3.79 -23.07
N SER A 11 -7.03 -3.15 -22.11
CA SER A 11 -8.41 -2.73 -22.20
C SER A 11 -8.53 -1.31 -21.61
N GLN A 12 -8.90 -0.36 -22.44
CA GLN A 12 -9.11 1.02 -22.02
C GLN A 12 -10.16 1.10 -20.89
N LYS A 13 -11.23 0.30 -20.99
CA LYS A 13 -12.26 0.23 -19.96
C LYS A 13 -11.66 -0.17 -18.60
N VAL A 14 -10.89 -1.24 -18.57
CA VAL A 14 -10.25 -1.75 -17.34
C VAL A 14 -9.24 -0.76 -16.78
N PHE A 15 -8.48 -0.07 -17.63
CA PHE A 15 -7.55 0.99 -17.22
C PHE A 15 -8.30 2.17 -16.60
N CYS A 16 -9.39 2.64 -17.22
CA CYS A 16 -10.20 3.72 -16.67
C CYS A 16 -10.92 3.34 -15.36
N GLU A 17 -11.34 2.07 -15.20
CA GLU A 17 -11.84 1.56 -13.93
C GLU A 17 -10.76 1.68 -12.83
N GLY A 18 -9.52 1.27 -13.14
CA GLY A 18 -8.38 1.43 -12.23
C GLY A 18 -8.11 2.88 -11.87
N MET A 19 -8.13 3.79 -12.84
CA MET A 19 -8.01 5.23 -12.57
C MET A 19 -9.12 5.72 -11.64
N ARG A 20 -10.37 5.37 -11.92
CA ARG A 20 -11.51 5.78 -11.10
C ARG A 20 -11.37 5.30 -9.65
N ASP A 21 -11.02 4.04 -9.45
CA ASP A 21 -10.86 3.45 -8.12
C ASP A 21 -9.59 3.97 -7.43
N GLY A 22 -8.60 4.44 -8.22
CA GLY A 22 -7.38 5.09 -7.74
C GLY A 22 -7.57 6.54 -7.28
N VAL A 23 -8.65 7.25 -7.67
CA VAL A 23 -8.86 8.66 -7.27
C VAL A 23 -8.86 8.86 -5.75
N PRO A 24 -9.62 8.10 -4.94
CA PRO A 24 -9.60 8.25 -3.49
C PRO A 24 -8.21 7.97 -2.90
N ILE A 25 -7.49 7.01 -3.48
CA ILE A 25 -6.12 6.67 -3.07
C ILE A 25 -5.18 7.84 -3.36
N ALA A 26 -5.23 8.40 -4.56
CA ALA A 26 -4.41 9.54 -4.96
C ALA A 26 -4.63 10.77 -4.06
N LEU A 27 -5.88 11.05 -3.68
CA LEU A 27 -6.20 12.15 -2.75
C LEU A 27 -5.63 11.89 -1.35
N GLY A 28 -5.78 10.67 -0.83
CA GLY A 28 -5.19 10.28 0.45
C GLY A 28 -3.67 10.32 0.42
N TYR A 29 -3.07 9.81 -0.64
CA TYR A 29 -1.62 9.82 -0.86
C TYR A 29 -1.05 11.22 -0.88
N PHE A 30 -1.68 12.12 -1.63
CA PHE A 30 -1.27 13.51 -1.67
C PHE A 30 -1.26 14.15 -0.27
N ALA A 31 -2.30 13.91 0.52
CA ALA A 31 -2.42 14.47 1.87
C ALA A 31 -1.33 13.92 2.82
N VAL A 32 -1.07 12.63 2.78
CA VAL A 32 -0.06 11.97 3.63
C VAL A 32 1.34 12.35 3.21
N SER A 33 1.65 12.26 1.93
CA SER A 33 2.98 12.58 1.41
C SER A 33 3.32 14.07 1.56
N PHE A 34 2.32 14.95 1.56
CA PHE A 34 2.53 16.34 1.92
C PHE A 34 3.10 16.48 3.35
N SER A 35 2.56 15.71 4.30
CA SER A 35 3.09 15.69 5.67
C SER A 35 4.52 15.11 5.72
N LEU A 36 4.81 14.08 4.92
CA LEU A 36 6.15 13.52 4.77
C LEU A 36 7.13 14.52 4.14
N GLY A 37 6.64 15.38 3.24
CA GLY A 37 7.42 16.46 2.67
C GLY A 37 7.99 17.43 3.74
N ILE A 38 7.27 17.64 4.83
CA ILE A 38 7.77 18.44 5.96
C ILE A 38 8.96 17.71 6.61
N ALA A 39 8.88 16.40 6.81
CA ALA A 39 9.98 15.60 7.33
C ALA A 39 11.19 15.59 6.37
N ALA A 40 10.94 15.47 5.06
CA ALA A 40 11.97 15.55 4.02
C ALA A 40 12.70 16.91 4.03
N ARG A 41 11.97 18.00 4.21
CA ARG A 41 12.55 19.33 4.36
C ARG A 41 13.45 19.43 5.58
N ASN A 42 13.01 18.90 6.73
CA ASN A 42 13.81 18.87 7.95
C ASN A 42 15.09 18.03 7.79
N ALA A 43 15.06 17.04 6.91
CA ALA A 43 16.22 16.26 6.49
C ALA A 43 17.12 16.99 5.48
N GLY A 44 16.77 18.21 5.08
CA GLY A 44 17.56 19.03 4.14
C GLY A 44 17.34 18.69 2.66
N LEU A 45 16.32 17.91 2.30
CA LEU A 45 16.03 17.55 0.92
C LEU A 45 15.41 18.75 0.17
N THR A 46 15.81 18.89 -1.09
CA THR A 46 15.17 19.81 -2.03
C THR A 46 13.84 19.23 -2.56
N PRO A 47 12.91 20.05 -3.10
CA PRO A 47 11.65 19.55 -3.65
C PRO A 47 11.82 18.48 -4.74
N ILE A 48 12.86 18.60 -5.58
CA ILE A 48 13.16 17.63 -6.61
C ILE A 48 13.66 16.31 -5.99
N GLN A 49 14.54 16.38 -4.99
CA GLN A 49 15.01 15.19 -4.29
C GLN A 49 13.87 14.48 -3.57
N GLY A 50 12.98 15.24 -2.90
CA GLY A 50 11.79 14.68 -2.28
C GLY A 50 10.85 14.03 -3.29
N PHE A 51 10.60 14.69 -4.42
CA PHE A 51 9.80 14.10 -5.50
C PHE A 51 10.36 12.78 -6.00
N VAL A 52 11.66 12.74 -6.31
CA VAL A 52 12.33 11.53 -6.80
C VAL A 52 12.34 10.44 -5.74
N ALA A 53 12.68 10.77 -4.49
CA ALA A 53 12.68 9.81 -3.38
C ALA A 53 11.30 9.18 -3.20
N SER A 54 10.24 9.98 -3.19
CA SER A 54 8.86 9.51 -3.04
C SER A 54 8.37 8.72 -4.25
N LEU A 55 8.77 9.11 -5.47
CA LEU A 55 8.40 8.35 -6.66
C LEU A 55 9.00 6.93 -6.65
N PHE A 56 10.19 6.76 -6.08
CA PHE A 56 10.88 5.46 -6.00
C PHE A 56 10.66 4.72 -4.67
N ASN A 57 10.09 5.36 -3.66
CA ASN A 57 9.77 4.75 -2.37
C ASN A 57 8.33 5.09 -1.98
N ASN A 58 7.37 4.60 -2.74
CA ASN A 58 5.94 4.84 -2.54
C ASN A 58 5.40 4.11 -1.29
N ALA A 59 5.93 4.44 -0.10
CA ALA A 59 5.68 3.74 1.15
C ALA A 59 5.81 4.68 2.36
N SER A 60 4.69 5.04 3.00
CA SER A 60 4.64 6.02 4.08
C SER A 60 5.62 5.75 5.23
N ALA A 61 5.62 4.53 5.77
CA ALA A 61 6.48 4.16 6.90
C ALA A 61 7.96 4.09 6.50
N GLY A 62 8.26 3.51 5.33
CA GLY A 62 9.62 3.40 4.82
C GLY A 62 10.21 4.76 4.47
N GLU A 63 9.40 5.63 3.86
CA GLU A 63 9.82 6.98 3.48
C GLU A 63 10.05 7.89 4.70
N TYR A 64 9.14 7.84 5.70
CA TYR A 64 9.33 8.57 6.95
C TYR A 64 10.58 8.12 7.69
N ALA A 65 10.82 6.81 7.77
CA ALA A 65 12.02 6.25 8.38
C ALA A 65 13.29 6.70 7.64
N ALA A 66 13.26 6.66 6.29
CA ALA A 66 14.37 7.12 5.46
C ALA A 66 14.68 8.61 5.70
N PHE A 67 13.69 9.49 5.67
CA PHE A 67 13.90 10.92 5.90
C PHE A 67 14.39 11.21 7.32
N SER A 68 13.87 10.49 8.32
CA SER A 68 14.31 10.64 9.71
C SER A 68 15.77 10.23 9.89
N LEU A 69 16.20 9.15 9.26
CA LEU A 69 17.58 8.67 9.29
C LEU A 69 18.54 9.61 8.53
N ILE A 70 18.11 10.14 7.38
CA ILE A 70 18.87 11.14 6.62
C ILE A 70 19.07 12.38 7.49
N ALA A 71 18.02 12.86 8.18
CA ALA A 71 18.13 13.98 9.12
C ALA A 71 19.09 13.71 10.28
N ALA A 72 19.20 12.45 10.72
CA ALA A 72 20.14 12.02 11.76
C ALA A 72 21.57 11.78 11.25
N GLY A 73 21.83 11.94 9.93
CA GLY A 73 23.15 11.71 9.34
C GLY A 73 23.53 10.23 9.24
N ALA A 74 22.55 9.32 9.21
CA ALA A 74 22.77 7.89 9.07
C ALA A 74 23.44 7.54 7.72
N THR A 75 24.12 6.40 7.70
CA THR A 75 24.74 5.90 6.47
C THR A 75 23.68 5.38 5.47
N TYR A 76 24.03 5.34 4.19
CA TYR A 76 23.11 4.80 3.14
C TYR A 76 22.70 3.35 3.43
N VAL A 77 23.59 2.56 4.02
CA VAL A 77 23.31 1.15 4.37
C VAL A 77 22.25 1.06 5.47
N GLU A 78 22.36 1.90 6.50
CA GLU A 78 21.36 1.96 7.58
C GLU A 78 19.99 2.38 7.03
N VAL A 79 19.95 3.43 6.20
CA VAL A 79 18.71 3.87 5.54
C VAL A 79 18.10 2.73 4.72
N ALA A 80 18.91 2.02 3.92
CA ALA A 80 18.43 0.92 3.08
C ALA A 80 17.88 -0.24 3.91
N ILE A 81 18.57 -0.65 4.98
CA ILE A 81 18.13 -1.75 5.84
C ILE A 81 16.83 -1.40 6.55
N ILE A 82 16.74 -0.24 7.15
CA ILE A 82 15.53 0.18 7.89
C ILE A 82 14.34 0.35 6.93
N THR A 83 14.55 0.92 5.75
CA THR A 83 13.51 1.04 4.73
C THR A 83 13.01 -0.35 4.26
N LEU A 84 13.93 -1.30 4.06
CA LEU A 84 13.57 -2.68 3.71
C LEU A 84 12.74 -3.36 4.81
N ILE A 85 13.13 -3.20 6.07
CA ILE A 85 12.41 -3.77 7.21
C ILE A 85 11.02 -3.14 7.34
N ALA A 86 10.92 -1.82 7.24
CA ALA A 86 9.64 -1.10 7.32
C ALA A 86 8.65 -1.54 6.22
N ASN A 87 9.18 -1.89 5.06
CA ASN A 87 8.40 -2.30 3.88
C ASN A 87 8.28 -3.82 3.72
N ALA A 88 8.78 -4.64 4.66
CA ALA A 88 8.81 -6.10 4.52
C ALA A 88 7.43 -6.75 4.29
N ARG A 89 6.34 -6.12 4.76
CA ARG A 89 4.96 -6.57 4.52
C ARG A 89 4.59 -6.61 3.03
N TYR A 90 5.20 -5.77 2.19
CA TYR A 90 4.94 -5.76 0.75
C TYR A 90 5.40 -7.04 0.05
N LEU A 91 6.35 -7.79 0.63
CA LEU A 91 6.72 -9.11 0.12
C LEU A 91 5.52 -10.07 0.20
N LEU A 92 4.80 -10.08 1.32
CA LEU A 92 3.60 -10.91 1.49
C LEU A 92 2.50 -10.53 0.51
N MET A 93 2.26 -9.22 0.32
CA MET A 93 1.29 -8.71 -0.65
C MET A 93 1.67 -9.09 -2.08
N SER A 94 2.94 -8.97 -2.44
CA SER A 94 3.45 -9.36 -3.76
C SER A 94 3.28 -10.86 -4.00
N CYS A 95 3.51 -11.71 -2.99
CA CYS A 95 3.25 -13.15 -3.08
C CYS A 95 1.76 -13.45 -3.31
N ALA A 96 0.87 -12.75 -2.60
CA ALA A 96 -0.58 -12.91 -2.79
C ALA A 96 -1.04 -12.46 -4.18
N LEU A 97 -0.56 -11.31 -4.68
CA LEU A 97 -0.87 -10.86 -6.04
C LEU A 97 -0.29 -11.78 -7.10
N ALA A 98 0.88 -12.39 -6.86
CA ALA A 98 1.50 -13.30 -7.82
C ALA A 98 0.61 -14.51 -8.14
N GLN A 99 -0.20 -14.96 -7.19
CA GLN A 99 -1.15 -16.05 -7.38
C GLN A 99 -2.38 -15.65 -8.21
N ARG A 100 -2.64 -14.36 -8.36
CA ARG A 100 -3.78 -13.82 -9.10
C ARG A 100 -3.48 -13.51 -10.57
N PHE A 101 -2.22 -13.65 -10.99
CA PHE A 101 -1.87 -13.50 -12.40
C PHE A 101 -2.27 -14.74 -13.22
N ALA A 102 -2.84 -14.51 -14.40
CA ALA A 102 -3.11 -15.58 -15.33
C ALA A 102 -1.83 -16.30 -15.76
N PRO A 103 -1.90 -17.63 -16.06
CA PRO A 103 -0.80 -18.33 -16.70
C PRO A 103 -0.36 -17.62 -17.98
N GLY A 104 0.96 -17.49 -18.15
CA GLY A 104 1.54 -16.79 -19.30
C GLY A 104 1.55 -15.27 -19.22
N THR A 105 1.14 -14.65 -18.09
CA THR A 105 1.31 -13.20 -17.91
C THR A 105 2.80 -12.84 -17.95
N PRO A 106 3.22 -11.91 -18.84
CA PRO A 106 4.62 -11.50 -18.98
C PRO A 106 5.22 -11.01 -17.67
N PHE A 107 6.48 -11.37 -17.42
CA PHE A 107 7.20 -11.00 -16.20
C PHE A 107 7.22 -9.49 -15.94
N PHE A 108 7.30 -8.69 -17.00
CA PHE A 108 7.32 -7.23 -16.90
C PHE A 108 6.09 -6.66 -16.20
N HIS A 109 4.89 -7.21 -16.44
CA HIS A 109 3.68 -6.80 -15.74
C HIS A 109 3.75 -7.12 -14.25
N ARG A 110 4.31 -8.28 -13.90
CA ARG A 110 4.50 -8.68 -12.50
C ARG A 110 5.49 -7.76 -11.79
N LEU A 111 6.57 -7.37 -12.49
CA LEU A 111 7.59 -6.47 -11.95
C LEU A 111 7.04 -5.08 -11.67
N ILE A 112 6.31 -4.47 -12.62
CA ILE A 112 5.76 -3.12 -12.45
C ILE A 112 4.72 -3.08 -11.33
N ILE A 113 3.83 -4.08 -11.27
CA ILE A 113 2.82 -4.15 -10.20
C ILE A 113 3.48 -4.38 -8.84
N GLY A 114 4.49 -5.26 -8.78
CA GLY A 114 5.24 -5.52 -7.54
C GLY A 114 6.07 -4.31 -7.08
N TYR A 115 6.55 -3.48 -8.01
CA TYR A 115 7.28 -2.26 -7.69
C TYR A 115 6.42 -1.25 -6.90
N ASP A 116 5.16 -1.04 -7.31
CA ASP A 116 4.28 -0.03 -6.73
C ASP A 116 3.16 -0.66 -5.87
N VAL A 117 3.43 -1.84 -5.28
CA VAL A 117 2.48 -2.47 -4.37
C VAL A 117 2.46 -1.74 -3.04
N THR A 118 1.31 -1.19 -2.71
CA THR A 118 1.02 -0.55 -1.42
C THR A 118 -0.22 -1.19 -0.80
N ASP A 119 -0.51 -0.89 0.47
CA ASP A 119 -1.68 -1.45 1.16
C ASP A 119 -2.98 -1.17 0.40
N GLU A 120 -3.12 0.03 -0.13
CA GLU A 120 -4.32 0.52 -0.82
C GLU A 120 -4.45 -0.05 -2.23
N LEU A 121 -3.36 0.01 -3.01
CA LEU A 121 -3.33 -0.56 -4.36
C LEU A 121 -3.50 -2.07 -4.31
N PHE A 122 -2.89 -2.75 -3.33
CA PHE A 122 -3.13 -4.15 -3.05
C PHE A 122 -4.61 -4.40 -2.77
N GLY A 123 -5.22 -3.62 -1.85
CA GLY A 123 -6.60 -3.79 -1.41
C GLY A 123 -7.59 -3.75 -2.57
N ILE A 124 -7.51 -2.75 -3.43
CA ILE A 124 -8.42 -2.65 -4.60
C ILE A 124 -8.13 -3.70 -5.66
N THR A 125 -6.85 -4.08 -5.82
CA THR A 125 -6.42 -5.04 -6.84
C THR A 125 -6.81 -6.47 -6.46
N ILE A 126 -6.54 -6.90 -5.22
CA ILE A 126 -6.84 -8.27 -4.76
C ILE A 126 -8.35 -8.52 -4.66
N ALA A 127 -9.15 -7.50 -4.46
CA ALA A 127 -10.61 -7.58 -4.38
C ALA A 127 -11.29 -7.81 -5.74
N ARG A 128 -10.57 -7.68 -6.86
CA ARG A 128 -11.12 -7.94 -8.20
C ARG A 128 -11.39 -9.44 -8.39
N PRO A 129 -12.52 -9.82 -8.98
CA PRO A 129 -12.81 -11.23 -9.27
C PRO A 129 -11.93 -11.75 -10.41
N GLY A 130 -11.64 -13.04 -10.41
CA GLY A 130 -10.93 -13.74 -11.48
C GLY A 130 -9.43 -13.40 -11.54
N TYR A 131 -8.81 -13.65 -12.69
CA TYR A 131 -7.42 -13.30 -12.91
C TYR A 131 -7.21 -11.79 -12.98
N LEU A 132 -6.09 -11.36 -12.45
CA LEU A 132 -5.68 -9.96 -12.42
C LEU A 132 -5.35 -9.44 -13.82
N ASN A 133 -6.04 -8.40 -14.26
CA ASN A 133 -5.63 -7.65 -15.44
C ASN A 133 -4.68 -6.53 -15.04
N PRO A 134 -3.40 -6.56 -15.48
CA PRO A 134 -2.38 -5.57 -15.11
C PRO A 134 -2.78 -4.12 -15.35
N PHE A 135 -3.57 -3.87 -16.38
CA PHE A 135 -3.95 -2.51 -16.77
C PHE A 135 -4.94 -1.85 -15.80
N TYR A 136 -5.67 -2.62 -14.99
CA TYR A 136 -6.42 -2.08 -13.86
C TYR A 136 -5.48 -1.42 -12.84
N THR A 137 -4.48 -2.16 -12.40
CA THR A 137 -3.51 -1.65 -11.42
C THR A 137 -2.70 -0.48 -12.00
N TYR A 138 -2.33 -0.54 -13.28
CA TYR A 138 -1.66 0.58 -13.94
C TYR A 138 -2.51 1.85 -13.97
N GLY A 139 -3.83 1.72 -14.16
CA GLY A 139 -4.74 2.86 -14.08
C GLY A 139 -4.72 3.52 -12.70
N ALA A 140 -4.73 2.71 -11.63
CA ALA A 140 -4.65 3.22 -10.26
C ALA A 140 -3.27 3.84 -9.95
N ILE A 141 -2.17 3.18 -10.32
CA ILE A 141 -0.79 3.67 -10.18
C ILE A 141 -0.60 5.00 -10.88
N ALA A 142 -1.15 5.17 -12.09
CA ALA A 142 -1.00 6.38 -12.88
C ALA A 142 -1.53 7.66 -12.18
N LEU A 143 -2.42 7.50 -11.20
CA LEU A 143 -2.87 8.61 -10.36
C LEU A 143 -2.19 8.61 -8.99
N ALA A 144 -2.03 7.45 -8.37
CA ALA A 144 -1.55 7.33 -7.00
C ALA A 144 -0.07 7.73 -6.87
N ALA A 145 0.82 7.18 -7.69
CA ALA A 145 2.25 7.43 -7.60
C ALA A 145 2.63 8.90 -7.88
N PRO A 146 2.11 9.57 -8.95
CA PRO A 146 2.36 11.00 -9.13
C PRO A 146 1.79 11.85 -8.00
N ALA A 147 0.60 11.52 -7.47
CA ALA A 147 0.01 12.25 -6.35
C ALA A 147 0.88 12.18 -5.10
N TRP A 148 1.45 10.99 -4.82
CA TRP A 148 2.39 10.78 -3.72
C TRP A 148 3.64 11.64 -3.89
N ALA A 149 4.33 11.53 -5.01
CA ALA A 149 5.55 12.29 -5.28
C ALA A 149 5.33 13.81 -5.28
N MET A 150 4.21 14.27 -5.86
CA MET A 150 3.84 15.70 -5.87
C MET A 150 3.51 16.20 -4.47
N GLY A 151 2.82 15.41 -3.65
CA GLY A 151 2.52 15.76 -2.26
C GLY A 151 3.79 16.00 -1.46
N THR A 152 4.77 15.11 -1.53
CA THR A 152 6.08 15.30 -0.87
C THR A 152 6.79 16.56 -1.37
N ALA A 153 6.89 16.76 -2.68
CA ALA A 153 7.52 17.94 -3.22
C ALA A 153 6.86 19.25 -2.75
N LEU A 154 5.52 19.29 -2.78
CA LEU A 154 4.77 20.45 -2.31
C LEU A 154 4.85 20.62 -0.79
N GLY A 155 4.93 19.52 -0.03
CA GLY A 155 5.17 19.55 1.41
C GLY A 155 6.52 20.18 1.77
N ILE A 156 7.57 19.92 0.99
CA ILE A 156 8.88 20.57 1.14
C ILE A 156 8.77 22.07 0.87
N VAL A 157 8.05 22.48 -0.16
CA VAL A 157 7.91 23.90 -0.53
C VAL A 157 7.05 24.65 0.47
N ALA A 158 5.86 24.12 0.78
CA ALA A 158 4.80 24.83 1.46
C ALA A 158 4.59 24.41 2.93
N GLY A 159 5.32 23.40 3.41
CA GLY A 159 5.09 22.82 4.74
C GLY A 159 5.17 23.80 5.90
N ASN A 160 5.99 24.86 5.80
CA ASN A 160 6.09 25.89 6.82
C ASN A 160 4.99 26.97 6.69
N LEU A 161 4.21 26.98 5.61
CA LEU A 161 3.17 27.97 5.37
C LEU A 161 1.82 27.49 5.92
N LEU A 162 1.65 26.18 6.14
CA LEU A 162 0.40 25.62 6.63
C LEU A 162 0.36 25.61 8.17
N PRO A 163 -0.77 26.03 8.77
CA PRO A 163 -1.01 25.87 10.19
C PRO A 163 -1.00 24.37 10.57
N LEU A 164 -0.49 24.05 11.76
CA LEU A 164 -0.47 22.67 12.29
C LEU A 164 -1.84 21.98 12.22
N ARG A 165 -2.93 22.73 12.41
CA ARG A 165 -4.31 22.19 12.27
C ARG A 165 -4.62 21.69 10.87
N ALA A 166 -4.12 22.35 9.83
CA ALA A 166 -4.33 21.91 8.45
C ALA A 166 -3.51 20.64 8.15
N VAL A 167 -2.27 20.58 8.62
CA VAL A 167 -1.42 19.39 8.51
C VAL A 167 -2.06 18.19 9.22
N SER A 168 -2.55 18.37 10.44
CA SER A 168 -3.27 17.32 11.18
C SER A 168 -4.54 16.85 10.47
N ALA A 169 -5.30 17.78 9.90
CA ALA A 169 -6.51 17.42 9.13
C ALA A 169 -6.18 16.59 7.88
N LEU A 170 -5.11 16.92 7.16
CA LEU A 170 -4.63 16.13 6.02
C LEU A 170 -4.21 14.72 6.46
N SER A 171 -3.53 14.60 7.59
CA SER A 171 -3.13 13.28 8.12
C SER A 171 -4.34 12.41 8.51
N VAL A 172 -5.44 13.00 8.97
CA VAL A 172 -6.68 12.26 9.27
C VAL A 172 -7.34 11.71 8.00
N ALA A 173 -7.16 12.33 6.84
CA ALA A 173 -7.70 11.85 5.57
C ALA A 173 -7.19 10.44 5.21
N LEU A 174 -5.98 10.06 5.64
CA LEU A 174 -5.42 8.71 5.50
C LEU A 174 -6.33 7.66 6.13
N TYR A 175 -6.80 7.90 7.35
CA TYR A 175 -7.68 6.94 8.05
C TYR A 175 -9.01 6.78 7.31
N GLY A 176 -9.56 7.86 6.76
CA GLY A 176 -10.75 7.82 5.91
C GLY A 176 -10.55 6.98 4.66
N MET A 177 -9.40 7.09 4.03
CA MET A 177 -9.02 6.27 2.87
C MET A 177 -8.94 4.78 3.22
N PHE A 178 -8.29 4.40 4.31
CA PHE A 178 -8.25 3.00 4.76
C PHE A 178 -9.65 2.45 5.03
N LEU A 179 -10.52 3.21 5.69
CA LEU A 179 -11.90 2.80 5.92
C LEU A 179 -12.66 2.61 4.60
N ALA A 180 -12.46 3.48 3.61
CA ALA A 180 -13.10 3.36 2.30
C ALA A 180 -12.69 2.07 1.56
N ILE A 181 -11.47 1.56 1.79
CA ILE A 181 -10.97 0.30 1.20
C ILE A 181 -11.46 -0.92 1.97
N ILE A 182 -11.46 -0.87 3.31
CA ILE A 182 -11.74 -2.02 4.18
C ILE A 182 -13.25 -2.30 4.30
N ILE A 183 -14.08 -1.25 4.38
CA ILE A 183 -15.53 -1.42 4.64
C ILE A 183 -16.26 -2.20 3.54
N PRO A 184 -16.06 -1.96 2.22
CA PRO A 184 -16.79 -2.67 1.19
C PRO A 184 -16.57 -4.19 1.17
N PRO A 185 -15.33 -4.72 1.26
CA PRO A 185 -15.10 -6.15 1.39
C PRO A 185 -15.69 -6.74 2.69
N ALA A 186 -15.53 -6.04 3.81
CA ALA A 186 -16.05 -6.48 5.11
C ALA A 186 -17.59 -6.59 5.12
N ARG A 187 -18.30 -5.70 4.40
CA ARG A 187 -19.77 -5.79 4.25
C ARG A 187 -20.21 -7.00 3.42
N LYS A 188 -19.38 -7.42 2.47
CA LYS A 188 -19.72 -8.54 1.57
C LYS A 188 -19.36 -9.91 2.15
N ASN A 189 -18.35 -9.98 3.01
CA ASN A 189 -17.84 -11.23 3.57
C ASN A 189 -17.69 -11.13 5.09
N ARG A 190 -18.46 -11.98 5.81
CA ARG A 190 -18.43 -12.01 7.29
C ARG A 190 -17.07 -12.43 7.85
N VAL A 191 -16.36 -13.32 7.16
CA VAL A 191 -15.01 -13.74 7.58
C VAL A 191 -14.06 -12.55 7.56
N VAL A 192 -14.08 -11.79 6.46
CA VAL A 192 -13.29 -10.55 6.35
C VAL A 192 -13.66 -9.55 7.44
N ALA A 193 -14.95 -9.36 7.73
CA ALA A 193 -15.39 -8.46 8.81
C ALA A 193 -14.84 -8.88 10.17
N VAL A 194 -14.89 -10.17 10.49
CA VAL A 194 -14.36 -10.70 11.76
C VAL A 194 -12.84 -10.55 11.83
N LEU A 195 -12.12 -10.84 10.74
CA LEU A 195 -10.68 -10.69 10.68
C LEU A 195 -10.24 -9.23 10.84
N VAL A 196 -10.98 -8.30 10.25
CA VAL A 196 -10.75 -6.84 10.41
C VAL A 196 -10.96 -6.44 11.87
N ALA A 197 -12.09 -6.83 12.49
CA ALA A 197 -12.36 -6.52 13.89
C ALA A 197 -11.30 -7.13 14.83
N LEU A 198 -10.90 -8.37 14.57
CA LEU A 198 -9.84 -9.06 15.31
C LEU A 198 -8.49 -8.34 15.17
N SER A 199 -8.15 -7.89 13.96
CA SER A 199 -6.91 -7.14 13.69
C SER A 199 -6.85 -5.84 14.50
N PHE A 200 -7.95 -5.08 14.53
CA PHE A 200 -8.03 -3.87 15.35
C PHE A 200 -7.91 -4.18 16.84
N ALA A 201 -8.64 -5.19 17.34
CA ALA A 201 -8.59 -5.58 18.73
C ALA A 201 -7.18 -6.03 19.15
N LEU A 202 -6.55 -6.91 18.39
CA LEU A 202 -5.19 -7.38 18.67
C LEU A 202 -4.16 -6.27 18.59
N SER A 203 -4.24 -5.40 17.58
CA SER A 203 -3.35 -4.24 17.46
C SER A 203 -3.47 -3.32 18.67
N PHE A 204 -4.70 -3.07 19.13
CA PHE A 204 -4.93 -2.28 20.34
C PHE A 204 -4.35 -2.96 21.59
N ILE A 205 -4.60 -4.25 21.79
CA ILE A 205 -4.10 -5.02 22.94
C ILE A 205 -2.56 -5.05 22.95
N CYS A 206 -1.91 -5.20 21.80
CA CYS A 206 -0.46 -5.23 21.68
C CYS A 206 0.23 -3.94 22.16
N ASN A 207 -0.48 -2.81 22.18
CA ASN A 207 0.06 -1.56 22.73
C ASN A 207 0.21 -1.58 24.26
N TYR A 208 -0.54 -2.45 24.94
CA TYR A 208 -0.54 -2.52 26.40
C TYR A 208 0.20 -3.74 26.95
N LEU A 209 0.60 -4.71 26.10
CA LEU A 209 1.29 -5.91 26.54
C LEU A 209 2.77 -5.63 26.81
N PRO A 210 3.28 -5.84 28.05
CA PRO A 210 4.69 -5.70 28.37
C PRO A 210 5.54 -6.61 27.46
N GLY A 211 6.60 -6.07 26.85
CA GLY A 211 7.45 -6.81 25.91
C GLY A 211 7.06 -6.64 24.44
N ILE A 212 5.76 -6.65 24.10
CA ILE A 212 5.29 -6.40 22.73
C ILE A 212 5.23 -4.89 22.45
N ALA A 213 4.86 -4.11 23.46
CA ALA A 213 4.82 -2.65 23.37
C ALA A 213 6.20 -2.01 23.10
N SER A 214 7.29 -2.70 23.43
CA SER A 214 8.66 -2.25 23.14
C SER A 214 9.10 -2.50 21.70
N LEU A 215 8.36 -3.32 20.94
CA LEU A 215 8.63 -3.54 19.52
C LEU A 215 8.22 -2.33 18.68
N SER A 216 8.93 -2.09 17.59
CA SER A 216 8.55 -1.06 16.62
C SER A 216 7.17 -1.35 16.02
N ASP A 217 6.45 -0.30 15.62
CA ASP A 217 5.13 -0.42 14.99
C ASP A 217 5.16 -1.31 13.74
N GLY A 218 6.24 -1.22 12.93
CA GLY A 218 6.44 -2.06 11.76
C GLY A 218 6.57 -3.53 12.12
N THR A 219 7.37 -3.88 13.11
CA THR A 219 7.55 -5.28 13.56
C THR A 219 6.24 -5.85 14.10
N ARG A 220 5.48 -5.08 14.91
CA ARG A 220 4.16 -5.50 15.41
C ARG A 220 3.19 -5.75 14.26
N THR A 221 3.16 -4.86 13.27
CA THR A 221 2.30 -5.01 12.10
C THR A 221 2.63 -6.29 11.32
N ILE A 222 3.92 -6.56 11.08
CA ILE A 222 4.34 -7.78 10.38
C ILE A 222 3.92 -9.02 11.14
N LEU A 223 4.19 -9.08 12.46
CA LEU A 223 3.83 -10.23 13.31
C LEU A 223 2.32 -10.48 13.30
N LEU A 224 1.51 -9.45 13.52
CA LEU A 224 0.05 -9.56 13.49
C LEU A 224 -0.45 -9.98 12.11
N THR A 225 0.09 -9.42 11.04
CA THR A 225 -0.29 -9.78 9.67
C THR A 225 -0.02 -11.26 9.41
N VAL A 226 1.18 -11.76 9.74
CA VAL A 226 1.53 -13.16 9.53
C VAL A 226 0.64 -14.07 10.36
N LEU A 227 0.47 -13.79 11.65
CA LEU A 227 -0.35 -14.63 12.55
C LEU A 227 -1.80 -14.70 12.12
N ILE A 228 -2.41 -13.54 11.83
CA ILE A 228 -3.83 -13.49 11.43
C ILE A 228 -4.03 -14.12 10.06
N SER A 229 -3.13 -13.84 9.09
CA SER A 229 -3.24 -14.38 7.74
C SER A 229 -3.02 -15.88 7.70
N CYS A 230 -2.03 -16.42 8.43
CA CYS A 230 -1.82 -17.86 8.55
C CYS A 230 -3.00 -18.55 9.25
N GLY A 231 -3.49 -17.98 10.34
CA GLY A 231 -4.68 -18.49 11.03
C GLY A 231 -5.91 -18.49 10.13
N ALA A 232 -6.12 -17.40 9.38
CA ALA A 232 -7.24 -17.30 8.45
C ALA A 232 -7.12 -18.30 7.28
N ALA A 233 -5.93 -18.50 6.74
CA ALA A 233 -5.69 -19.44 5.64
C ALA A 233 -5.96 -20.90 6.05
N VAL A 234 -5.64 -21.26 7.30
CA VAL A 234 -5.91 -22.61 7.83
C VAL A 234 -7.38 -22.81 8.17
N LEU A 235 -8.03 -21.80 8.78
CA LEU A 235 -9.42 -21.91 9.26
C LEU A 235 -10.46 -21.68 8.15
N PHE A 236 -10.13 -20.88 7.15
CA PHE A 236 -11.02 -20.47 6.05
C PHE A 236 -10.30 -20.57 4.70
N PRO A 237 -9.91 -21.79 4.26
CA PRO A 237 -9.25 -21.96 2.99
C PRO A 237 -10.17 -21.48 1.86
N VAL A 238 -9.63 -20.67 0.96
CA VAL A 238 -10.32 -20.24 -0.25
C VAL A 238 -9.93 -21.21 -1.37
N PRO A 239 -10.90 -21.77 -2.14
CA PRO A 239 -10.59 -22.64 -3.28
C PRO A 239 -9.65 -21.94 -4.25
N THR A 240 -8.69 -22.66 -4.78
CA THR A 240 -7.83 -22.13 -5.86
C THR A 240 -8.66 -22.02 -7.15
N GLN A 241 -8.34 -21.05 -8.00
CA GLN A 241 -9.07 -20.86 -9.27
C GLN A 241 -9.00 -22.10 -10.20
N ALA A 242 -8.04 -22.99 -9.99
CA ALA A 242 -7.98 -24.28 -10.66
C ALA A 242 -9.10 -25.22 -10.18
N GLU A 243 -9.45 -25.19 -8.91
CA GLU A 243 -10.53 -26.01 -8.33
C GLU A 243 -11.92 -25.46 -8.68
N GLU A 244 -12.05 -24.13 -8.87
CA GLU A 244 -13.30 -23.52 -9.36
C GLU A 244 -13.57 -23.79 -10.85
N ALA A 245 -12.52 -24.07 -11.64
CA ALA A 245 -12.66 -24.40 -13.05
C ALA A 245 -12.99 -25.89 -13.31
N GLU A 246 -12.84 -26.73 -12.27
CA GLU A 246 -13.18 -28.16 -12.33
C GLU A 246 -14.59 -28.50 -11.77
N GLN A 247 -15.29 -27.52 -11.18
CA GLN A 247 -16.66 -27.60 -10.69
C GLN A 247 -17.66 -26.97 -11.68
#